data_054bdfbe88401692a21a9d98d7c0c8a9
#
_entry.id   054bdfbe88401692a21a9d98d7c0c8a9
#
_cell.length_a   1.000
_cell.length_b   1.000
_cell.length_c   1.000
_cell.angle_alpha   90.00
_cell.angle_beta   90.00
_cell.angle_gamma   90.00
#
_symmetry.space_group_name_H-M   'P 1'
#
loop_
_entity.id
_entity.type
_entity.pdbx_description
1 polymer ?
#
loop_
_entity_poly.entity_id
_entity_poly.type
_entity_poly.pdbx_seq_one_letter_code
_entity_poly.pdbx_strand_id
1 'polypeptide(L)'
;ASPSISTKMNEKLKRKDLSPKLEEEVLKISDNSCFYCPAKNVKFDMDHFVPWNYLGQTVQYNMVPACKPCNGSKNDKLTDPKYLDKLIDRNKKLKKLPMGYSKEFLTNMYENAIIEYHGKDRKLWLNV
;
A
#
# COMPACT_ATOMS: atom_id res chain seq x y z
N ALA A 1 12.81 -19.47 2.78
CA ALA A 1 14.07 -18.81 2.43
C ALA A 1 14.62 -18.04 3.61
N SER A 2 15.92 -17.99 3.77
CA SER A 2 16.52 -17.21 4.82
C SER A 2 16.33 -15.72 4.55
N PRO A 3 16.20 -14.89 5.59
CA PRO A 3 16.04 -13.44 5.40
C PRO A 3 17.17 -12.82 4.59
N SER A 4 18.39 -13.31 4.76
CA SER A 4 19.54 -12.77 4.02
C SER A 4 19.43 -12.99 2.52
N ILE A 5 18.92 -14.14 2.09
CA ILE A 5 18.73 -14.42 0.66
C ILE A 5 17.64 -13.52 0.09
N SER A 6 16.53 -13.40 0.80
CA SER A 6 15.45 -12.51 0.39
C SER A 6 15.91 -11.07 0.26
N THR A 7 16.70 -10.61 1.24
CA THR A 7 17.24 -9.24 1.22
C THR A 7 18.13 -9.01 0.01
N LYS A 8 19.02 -9.95 -0.30
CA LYS A 8 19.90 -9.83 -1.46
C LYS A 8 19.13 -9.82 -2.77
N MET A 9 18.08 -10.63 -2.88
CA MET A 9 17.24 -10.64 -4.06
C MET A 9 16.51 -9.30 -4.21
N ASN A 10 16.02 -8.74 -3.12
CA ASN A 10 15.34 -7.45 -3.14
C ASN A 10 16.26 -6.31 -3.51
N GLU A 11 17.53 -6.37 -3.12
CA GLU A 11 18.52 -5.40 -3.52
C GLU A 11 18.78 -5.43 -5.02
N LYS A 12 18.74 -6.62 -5.61
CA LYS A 12 18.94 -6.79 -7.05
C LYS A 12 17.66 -6.47 -7.83
N LEU A 13 16.49 -6.75 -7.24
CA LEU A 13 15.20 -6.47 -7.84
C LEU A 13 14.80 -5.05 -7.44
N LYS A 14 15.10 -4.11 -8.31
CA LYS A 14 14.70 -2.72 -8.07
C LYS A 14 13.20 -2.64 -7.84
N ARG A 15 12.78 -1.74 -6.93
CA ARG A 15 11.38 -1.39 -6.74
C ARG A 15 10.81 -0.99 -8.10
N LYS A 16 9.77 -1.69 -8.52
CA LYS A 16 9.12 -1.41 -9.79
C LYS A 16 7.85 -0.62 -9.55
N ASP A 17 7.57 0.29 -10.45
CA ASP A 17 6.30 1.00 -10.45
C ASP A 17 5.23 0.12 -11.10
N LEU A 18 3.98 0.44 -10.83
CA LEU A 18 2.87 -0.14 -11.57
C LEU A 18 3.01 0.25 -13.04
N SER A 19 2.57 -0.63 -13.94
CA SER A 19 2.47 -0.27 -15.35
C SER A 19 1.51 0.93 -15.49
N PRO A 20 1.68 1.77 -16.52
CA PRO A 20 0.80 2.91 -16.72
C PRO A 20 -0.68 2.54 -16.75
N LYS A 21 -1.02 1.41 -17.34
CA LYS A 21 -2.40 0.94 -17.39
C LYS A 21 -2.97 0.61 -16.01
N LEU A 22 -2.20 -0.08 -15.19
CA LEU A 22 -2.63 -0.45 -13.83
C LEU A 22 -2.71 0.77 -12.93
N GLU A 23 -1.78 1.71 -13.09
CA GLU A 23 -1.81 2.98 -12.37
C GLU A 23 -3.06 3.79 -12.74
N GLU A 24 -3.40 3.85 -14.02
CA GLU A 24 -4.60 4.53 -14.48
C GLU A 24 -5.86 3.94 -13.86
N GLU A 25 -5.93 2.61 -13.76
CA GLU A 25 -7.06 1.93 -13.11
C GLU A 25 -7.16 2.29 -11.63
N VAL A 26 -6.03 2.35 -10.93
CA VAL A 26 -6.01 2.74 -9.51
C VAL A 26 -6.51 4.17 -9.34
N LEU A 27 -6.06 5.09 -10.18
CA LEU A 27 -6.52 6.47 -10.14
C LEU A 27 -8.01 6.57 -10.42
N LYS A 28 -8.50 5.83 -11.38
CA LYS A 28 -9.91 5.85 -11.78
C LYS A 28 -10.82 5.35 -10.65
N ILE A 29 -10.49 4.22 -10.05
CA ILE A 29 -11.33 3.68 -8.96
C ILE A 29 -11.19 4.49 -7.67
N SER A 30 -10.17 5.32 -7.58
CA SER A 30 -9.95 6.23 -6.45
C SER A 30 -10.53 7.63 -6.74
N ASP A 31 -11.21 7.80 -7.87
CA ASP A 31 -11.87 9.05 -8.26
C ASP A 31 -10.91 10.23 -8.30
N ASN A 32 -9.68 9.99 -8.72
CA ASN A 32 -8.59 10.97 -8.78
C ASN A 32 -8.42 11.73 -7.46
N SER A 33 -8.54 11.00 -6.35
CA SER A 33 -8.43 11.55 -5.00
C SER A 33 -7.32 10.87 -4.25
N CYS A 34 -6.70 11.61 -3.32
CA CYS A 34 -5.76 11.00 -2.38
C CYS A 34 -6.51 9.97 -1.53
N PHE A 35 -5.87 8.82 -1.32
CA PHE A 35 -6.46 7.78 -0.47
C PHE A 35 -6.54 8.20 0.99
N TYR A 36 -5.61 9.05 1.43
CA TYR A 36 -5.45 9.40 2.84
C TYR A 36 -6.07 10.73 3.24
N CYS A 37 -6.34 11.61 2.30
CA CYS A 37 -6.92 12.91 2.57
C CYS A 37 -7.86 13.30 1.43
N PRO A 38 -8.64 14.40 1.57
CA PRO A 38 -9.60 14.74 0.51
C PRO A 38 -9.03 15.47 -0.72
N ALA A 39 -7.72 15.57 -0.85
CA ALA A 39 -7.11 16.25 -2.00
C ALA A 39 -7.51 15.55 -3.31
N LYS A 40 -7.92 16.33 -4.30
CA LYS A 40 -8.36 15.83 -5.60
C LYS A 40 -7.62 16.50 -6.75
N ASN A 41 -7.52 15.76 -7.86
CA ASN A 41 -7.03 16.31 -9.12
C ASN A 41 -5.67 16.99 -9.03
N VAL A 42 -4.82 16.46 -8.17
CA VAL A 42 -3.43 16.86 -8.05
C VAL A 42 -2.56 15.73 -8.58
N LYS A 43 -1.27 15.97 -8.68
CA LYS A 43 -0.34 14.91 -9.05
C LYS A 43 -0.15 13.99 -7.84
N PHE A 44 -0.46 12.71 -8.01
CA PHE A 44 -0.33 11.72 -6.96
C PHE A 44 0.89 10.84 -7.16
N ASP A 45 1.49 10.42 -6.05
CA ASP A 45 2.43 9.30 -6.04
C ASP A 45 1.63 8.02 -5.82
N MET A 46 2.13 6.90 -6.32
CA MET A 46 1.56 5.60 -6.00
C MET A 46 2.24 5.09 -4.75
N ASP A 47 1.48 5.00 -3.66
CA ASP A 47 2.00 4.57 -2.37
C ASP A 47 1.71 3.09 -2.14
N HIS A 48 2.70 2.40 -1.58
CA HIS A 48 2.52 1.04 -1.08
C HIS A 48 1.83 1.13 0.26
N PHE A 49 0.56 0.68 0.34
CA PHE A 49 -0.21 0.76 1.58
C PHE A 49 0.52 0.02 2.71
N VAL A 50 0.82 -1.26 2.51
CA VAL A 50 1.79 -1.97 3.34
C VAL A 50 3.16 -1.68 2.73
N PRO A 51 4.10 -1.13 3.51
CA PRO A 51 5.35 -0.63 2.95
C PRO A 51 6.12 -1.65 2.12
N TRP A 52 6.72 -1.16 1.04
CA TRP A 52 7.54 -1.98 0.16
C TRP A 52 8.67 -2.66 0.93
N ASN A 53 9.23 -2.00 1.95
CA ASN A 53 10.31 -2.55 2.77
C ASN A 53 9.91 -3.88 3.42
N TYR A 54 8.63 -4.11 3.65
CA TYR A 54 8.15 -5.36 4.19
C TYR A 54 7.66 -6.32 3.09
N LEU A 55 6.75 -5.83 2.25
CA LEU A 55 6.08 -6.69 1.27
C LEU A 55 6.96 -7.08 0.09
N GLY A 56 7.83 -6.17 -0.35
CA GLY A 56 8.75 -6.44 -1.45
C GLY A 56 8.09 -6.59 -2.81
N GLN A 57 6.85 -6.14 -2.96
CA GLN A 57 6.07 -6.27 -4.19
C GLN A 57 5.33 -4.98 -4.50
N THR A 58 5.18 -4.71 -5.80
CA THR A 58 4.31 -3.64 -6.28
C THR A 58 3.12 -4.30 -6.98
N VAL A 59 2.03 -4.43 -6.25
CA VAL A 59 0.81 -5.09 -6.73
C VAL A 59 -0.38 -4.17 -6.53
N GLN A 60 -1.29 -4.21 -7.49
CA GLN A 60 -2.39 -3.26 -7.56
C GLN A 60 -3.24 -3.18 -6.30
N TYR A 61 -3.51 -4.32 -5.67
CA TYR A 61 -4.34 -4.35 -4.47
C TYR A 61 -3.70 -3.63 -3.26
N ASN A 62 -2.39 -3.40 -3.30
CA ASN A 62 -1.64 -2.70 -2.24
C ASN A 62 -1.26 -1.27 -2.63
N MET A 63 -1.63 -0.82 -3.81
CA MET A 63 -1.24 0.50 -4.30
C MET A 63 -2.39 1.49 -4.22
N VAL A 64 -2.10 2.67 -3.71
CA VAL A 64 -3.10 3.72 -3.55
C VAL A 64 -2.51 5.05 -3.99
N PRO A 65 -3.33 5.96 -4.56
CA PRO A 65 -2.84 7.31 -4.86
C PRO A 65 -2.66 8.09 -3.56
N ALA A 66 -1.53 8.74 -3.42
CA ALA A 66 -1.26 9.59 -2.27
C ALA A 66 -0.73 10.94 -2.73
N CYS A 67 -1.28 12.02 -2.20
CA CYS A 67 -0.73 13.33 -2.47
C CYS A 67 0.66 13.42 -1.84
N LYS A 68 1.50 14.32 -2.33
CA LYS A 68 2.88 14.41 -1.86
C LYS A 68 3.00 14.64 -0.35
N PRO A 69 2.20 15.51 0.27
CA PRO A 69 2.25 15.66 1.72
C PRO A 69 1.93 14.38 2.49
N CYS A 70 0.89 13.65 2.09
CA CYS A 70 0.53 12.40 2.77
C CYS A 70 1.59 11.32 2.56
N ASN A 71 2.07 11.17 1.33
CA ASN A 71 3.10 10.18 1.02
C ASN A 71 4.38 10.44 1.82
N GLY A 72 4.82 11.68 1.90
CA GLY A 72 5.99 12.04 2.67
C GLY A 72 5.82 11.85 4.17
N SER A 73 4.65 12.20 4.70
CA SER A 73 4.34 12.04 6.12
C SER A 73 4.23 10.57 6.53
N LYS A 74 3.56 9.77 5.72
CA LYS A 74 3.42 8.32 5.98
C LYS A 74 4.77 7.62 5.84
N ASN A 75 5.49 7.93 4.78
CA ASN A 75 6.78 7.30 4.47
C ASN A 75 6.64 5.77 4.47
N ASP A 76 7.46 5.07 5.24
CA ASP A 76 7.47 3.61 5.32
C ASP A 76 6.75 3.07 6.56
N LYS A 77 5.83 3.85 7.12
CA LYS A 77 5.06 3.44 8.30
C LYS A 77 3.79 2.72 7.89
N LEU A 78 3.32 1.85 8.77
CA LEU A 78 1.98 1.30 8.67
C LEU A 78 0.98 2.34 9.17
N THR A 79 -0.21 2.32 8.58
CA THR A 79 -1.25 3.29 8.92
C THR A 79 -2.09 2.84 10.10
N ASP A 80 -2.90 3.77 10.61
CA ASP A 80 -4.02 3.49 11.49
C ASP A 80 -4.93 2.43 10.83
N PRO A 81 -5.48 1.48 11.61
CA PRO A 81 -6.38 0.45 11.07
C PRO A 81 -7.58 0.95 10.29
N LYS A 82 -8.03 2.19 10.52
CA LYS A 82 -9.15 2.75 9.74
C LYS A 82 -8.87 2.76 8.24
N TYR A 83 -7.62 2.90 7.86
CA TYR A 83 -7.25 2.89 6.44
C TYR A 83 -7.25 1.49 5.85
N LEU A 84 -7.08 0.46 6.68
CA LEU A 84 -7.23 -0.92 6.21
C LEU A 84 -8.66 -1.17 5.74
N ASP A 85 -9.65 -0.73 6.53
CA ASP A 85 -11.06 -0.85 6.14
C ASP A 85 -11.34 -0.12 4.83
N LYS A 86 -10.73 1.06 4.68
CA LYS A 86 -10.85 1.82 3.45
C LYS A 86 -10.23 1.09 2.25
N LEU A 87 -9.09 0.44 2.46
CA LEU A 87 -8.45 -0.33 1.40
C LEU A 87 -9.28 -1.54 1.00
N ILE A 88 -9.83 -2.25 1.96
CA ILE A 88 -10.69 -3.40 1.71
C ILE A 88 -11.88 -2.96 0.84
N ASP A 89 -12.49 -1.84 1.21
CA ASP A 89 -13.63 -1.31 0.48
C ASP A 89 -13.23 -0.86 -0.94
N ARG A 90 -12.11 -0.15 -1.07
CA ARG A 90 -11.61 0.28 -2.36
C ARG A 90 -11.33 -0.90 -3.29
N ASN A 91 -10.76 -1.96 -2.73
CA ASN A 91 -10.37 -3.12 -3.54
C ASN A 91 -11.55 -3.91 -4.10
N LYS A 92 -12.73 -3.70 -3.56
CA LYS A 92 -13.95 -4.26 -4.16
C LYS A 92 -14.23 -3.72 -5.57
N LYS A 93 -13.65 -2.58 -5.89
CA LYS A 93 -13.80 -1.94 -7.20
C LYS A 93 -12.77 -2.42 -8.22
N LEU A 94 -11.77 -3.18 -7.80
CA LEU A 94 -10.77 -3.72 -8.71
C LEU A 94 -11.40 -4.82 -9.56
N LYS A 95 -11.31 -4.66 -10.85
CA LYS A 95 -11.77 -5.70 -11.78
C LYS A 95 -10.78 -6.85 -11.75
N LYS A 96 -11.28 -8.06 -11.88
CA LYS A 96 -10.45 -9.27 -11.91
C LYS A 96 -9.60 -9.42 -10.64
N LEU A 97 -10.24 -9.29 -9.48
CA LEU A 97 -9.56 -9.65 -8.24
C LEU A 97 -9.24 -11.14 -8.29
N PRO A 98 -7.97 -11.55 -8.30
CA PRO A 98 -7.66 -12.95 -8.09
C PRO A 98 -8.14 -13.36 -6.70
N MET A 99 -8.42 -14.63 -6.55
CA MET A 99 -8.70 -15.20 -5.25
C MET A 99 -7.56 -14.82 -4.30
N GLY A 100 -7.90 -14.28 -3.14
CA GLY A 100 -6.90 -13.84 -2.18
C GLY A 100 -6.89 -12.35 -1.88
N TYR A 101 -7.65 -11.54 -2.63
CA TYR A 101 -7.73 -10.11 -2.31
C TYR A 101 -8.96 -9.81 -1.47
N SER A 102 -9.44 -10.81 -0.77
CA SER A 102 -10.57 -10.69 0.13
C SER A 102 -10.22 -9.85 1.36
N LYS A 103 -11.26 -9.49 2.12
CA LYS A 103 -11.09 -8.84 3.41
C LYS A 103 -10.14 -9.63 4.30
N GLU A 104 -10.30 -10.96 4.33
CA GLU A 104 -9.45 -11.83 5.13
C GLU A 104 -7.98 -11.75 4.70
N PHE A 105 -7.73 -11.82 3.40
CA PHE A 105 -6.36 -11.72 2.87
C PHE A 105 -5.71 -10.39 3.23
N LEU A 106 -6.40 -9.29 3.00
CA LEU A 106 -5.87 -7.96 3.27
C LEU A 106 -5.66 -7.72 4.76
N THR A 107 -6.58 -8.21 5.59
CA THR A 107 -6.45 -8.11 7.04
C THR A 107 -5.24 -8.88 7.52
N ASN A 108 -5.04 -10.12 7.04
CA ASN A 108 -3.88 -10.92 7.41
C ASN A 108 -2.58 -10.27 6.96
N MET A 109 -2.55 -9.71 5.76
CA MET A 109 -1.38 -8.98 5.26
C MET A 109 -1.00 -7.83 6.19
N TYR A 110 -1.98 -7.03 6.58
CA TYR A 110 -1.76 -5.88 7.46
C TYR A 110 -1.34 -6.33 8.87
N GLU A 111 -2.03 -7.31 9.46
CA GLU A 111 -1.73 -7.79 10.80
C GLU A 111 -0.36 -8.45 10.87
N ASN A 112 0.03 -9.20 9.85
CA ASN A 112 1.36 -9.78 9.79
C ASN A 112 2.43 -8.68 9.70
N ALA A 113 2.16 -7.62 8.96
CA ALA A 113 3.10 -6.49 8.90
C ALA A 113 3.22 -5.78 10.25
N ILE A 114 2.13 -5.66 11.00
CA ILE A 114 2.18 -5.11 12.36
C ILE A 114 3.12 -5.95 13.23
N ILE A 115 3.00 -7.27 13.16
CA ILE A 115 3.78 -8.18 14.01
C ILE A 115 5.23 -8.25 13.56
N GLU A 116 5.46 -8.42 12.26
CA GLU A 116 6.79 -8.75 11.74
C GLU A 116 7.63 -7.55 11.35
N TYR A 117 7.01 -6.44 10.99
CA TYR A 117 7.70 -5.26 10.48
C TYR A 117 7.63 -4.05 11.39
N HIS A 118 6.44 -3.79 11.96
CA HIS A 118 6.19 -2.52 12.66
C HIS A 118 7.10 -2.32 13.88
N GLY A 119 7.21 -3.32 14.75
CA GLY A 119 7.98 -3.20 15.98
C GLY A 119 7.24 -2.43 17.08
N LYS A 120 7.66 -2.64 18.32
CA LYS A 120 6.99 -2.07 19.49
C LYS A 120 7.12 -0.55 19.60
N ASP A 121 8.26 0.00 19.18
CA ASP A 121 8.56 1.42 19.38
C ASP A 121 8.13 2.28 18.21
N ARG A 122 7.65 1.69 17.15
CA ARG A 122 7.27 2.41 15.95
C ARG A 122 5.79 2.73 15.98
N LYS A 123 5.49 4.03 15.94
CA LYS A 123 4.09 4.47 15.96
C LYS A 123 3.44 4.33 14.59
N LEU A 124 2.16 3.96 14.60
CA LEU A 124 1.36 3.98 13.39
C LEU A 124 1.17 5.41 12.90
N TRP A 125 1.08 5.54 11.59
CA TRP A 125 0.80 6.85 10.99
C TRP A 125 -0.71 7.13 11.10
N LEU A 126 -1.06 8.17 11.82
CA LEU A 126 -2.44 8.52 12.11
C LEU A 126 -3.02 9.57 11.17
N ASN A 127 -2.19 10.28 10.46
CA ASN A 127 -2.60 11.36 9.56
C ASN A 127 -3.42 12.46 10.28
N VAL A 128 -2.89 12.95 11.39
CA VAL A 128 -3.49 14.04 12.16
C VAL A 128 -2.75 15.34 11.91
#